data_3c19fd570ca4096a48c0e0e7d8ea1a4a
#
_entry.id   3c19fd570ca4096a48c0e0e7d8ea1a4a
#
_cell.length_a   1.000
_cell.length_b   1.000
_cell.length_c   1.000
_cell.angle_alpha   90.00
_cell.angle_beta   90.00
_cell.angle_gamma   90.00
#
_symmetry.space_group_name_H-M   'P 1'
#
loop_
_entity.id
_entity.type
_entity.pdbx_description
1 polymer ?
#
loop_
_entity_poly.entity_id
_entity_poly.type
_entity_poly.pdbx_seq_one_letter_code
_entity_poly.pdbx_strand_id
1 'polypeptide(L)'
;WSGYPTGTIHSRAGAIMASPDEFSVTIKGRGGHGAKPHETIDPIVIMAEFILSAQKIISRTIDPVKQAVLSFGMIQAGTTDSVIPDQAFCKGTVRTFDSDIQNHVMDKMDKLLQGLAIANDINYDLNYIKGYLPVH
;
A
#
# COMPACT_ATOMS: atom_id res chain seq x y z
N TRP A 1 -12.78 -14.15 -17.48
CA TRP A 1 -12.99 -15.03 -16.33
C TRP A 1 -12.62 -16.45 -16.71
N SER A 2 -11.35 -16.78 -16.52
CA SER A 2 -10.83 -18.12 -16.77
C SER A 2 -11.23 -19.04 -15.60
N GLY A 3 -12.16 -19.92 -15.80
CA GLY A 3 -12.58 -20.87 -14.77
C GLY A 3 -14.03 -21.32 -14.83
N TYR A 4 -14.83 -20.65 -15.66
CA TYR A 4 -16.23 -21.01 -15.83
C TYR A 4 -16.54 -21.35 -17.29
N PRO A 5 -17.38 -22.39 -17.56
CA PRO A 5 -17.78 -22.73 -18.92
C PRO A 5 -18.53 -21.58 -19.59
N THR A 6 -18.28 -21.39 -20.89
CA THR A 6 -18.98 -20.39 -21.69
C THR A 6 -20.50 -20.65 -21.69
N GLY A 7 -21.30 -19.60 -21.51
CA GLY A 7 -22.76 -19.69 -21.49
C GLY A 7 -23.38 -20.04 -20.14
N THR A 8 -22.59 -20.09 -19.08
CA THR A 8 -23.09 -20.31 -17.70
C THR A 8 -23.27 -18.99 -16.95
N ILE A 9 -24.29 -18.93 -16.08
CA ILE A 9 -24.54 -17.83 -15.15
C ILE A 9 -24.20 -18.34 -13.77
N HIS A 10 -23.33 -17.60 -13.08
CA HIS A 10 -22.91 -17.93 -11.71
C HIS A 10 -23.41 -16.85 -10.75
N SER A 11 -23.99 -17.28 -9.64
CA SER A 11 -24.39 -16.40 -8.55
C SER A 11 -24.07 -17.05 -7.21
N ARG A 12 -23.88 -16.22 -6.20
CA ARG A 12 -23.73 -16.67 -4.81
C ARG A 12 -24.36 -15.62 -3.88
N ALA A 13 -24.72 -16.05 -2.67
CA ALA A 13 -25.10 -15.11 -1.62
C ALA A 13 -23.88 -14.31 -1.15
N GLY A 14 -24.02 -13.00 -0.98
CA GLY A 14 -22.96 -12.09 -0.57
C GLY A 14 -22.21 -11.43 -1.71
N ALA A 15 -21.09 -10.78 -1.41
CA ALA A 15 -20.31 -10.03 -2.39
C ALA A 15 -19.69 -10.95 -3.46
N ILE A 16 -19.87 -10.59 -4.72
CA ILE A 16 -19.39 -11.35 -5.87
C ILE A 16 -18.05 -10.81 -6.37
N MET A 17 -17.85 -9.49 -6.32
CA MET A 17 -16.62 -8.83 -6.77
C MET A 17 -16.02 -7.99 -5.66
N ALA A 18 -14.70 -8.07 -5.52
CA ALA A 18 -13.97 -7.21 -4.60
C ALA A 18 -13.89 -5.76 -5.12
N SER A 19 -13.79 -4.79 -4.21
CA SER A 19 -13.55 -3.39 -4.59
C SER A 19 -12.16 -3.26 -5.22
N PRO A 20 -12.01 -2.55 -6.35
CA PRO A 20 -10.72 -2.35 -7.01
C PRO A 20 -10.06 -1.05 -6.55
N ASP A 21 -9.63 -0.97 -5.30
CA ASP A 21 -8.94 0.21 -4.81
C ASP A 21 -7.51 0.28 -5.34
N GLU A 22 -7.03 1.49 -5.56
CA GLU A 22 -5.67 1.79 -5.96
C GLU A 22 -5.07 2.81 -4.99
N PHE A 23 -3.78 2.71 -4.75
CA PHE A 23 -3.06 3.70 -3.96
C PHE A 23 -1.67 3.97 -4.52
N SER A 24 -1.16 5.17 -4.23
CA SER A 24 0.23 5.53 -4.42
C SER A 24 0.75 6.27 -3.19
N VAL A 25 2.03 6.06 -2.88
CA VAL A 25 2.71 6.69 -1.76
C VAL A 25 4.02 7.27 -2.27
N THR A 26 4.28 8.53 -1.95
CA THR A 26 5.58 9.17 -2.11
C THR A 26 6.12 9.47 -0.72
N ILE A 27 7.32 8.99 -0.41
CA ILE A 27 8.07 9.35 0.80
C ILE A 27 9.14 10.35 0.40
N LYS A 28 9.12 11.50 1.06
CA LYS A 28 10.06 12.62 0.82
C LYS A 28 11.03 12.71 1.98
N GLY A 29 12.27 12.33 1.71
CA GLY A 29 13.38 12.42 2.64
C GLY A 29 14.35 13.52 2.24
N ARG A 30 15.63 13.28 2.46
CA ARG A 30 16.73 14.15 2.05
C ARG A 30 17.89 13.29 1.56
N GLY A 31 18.18 13.36 0.27
CA GLY A 31 19.25 12.61 -0.36
C GLY A 31 20.64 13.15 -0.05
N GLY A 32 21.64 12.43 -0.50
CA GLY A 32 23.03 12.79 -0.35
C GLY A 32 23.98 11.65 -0.72
N HIS A 33 25.24 11.80 -0.31
CA HIS A 33 26.27 10.80 -0.59
C HIS A 33 26.02 9.50 0.18
N GLY A 34 26.03 8.38 -0.51
CA GLY A 34 25.76 7.05 0.08
C GLY A 34 26.72 6.64 1.20
N ALA A 35 27.93 7.18 1.21
CA ALA A 35 28.91 6.96 2.30
C ALA A 35 28.69 7.88 3.53
N LYS A 36 27.75 8.82 3.44
CA LYS A 36 27.43 9.76 4.53
C LYS A 36 25.93 9.73 4.87
N PRO A 37 25.35 8.55 5.18
CA PRO A 37 23.91 8.41 5.43
C PRO A 37 23.42 9.25 6.62
N HIS A 38 24.29 9.57 7.57
CA HIS A 38 23.98 10.42 8.72
C HIS A 38 23.66 11.88 8.35
N GLU A 39 24.05 12.31 7.15
CA GLU A 39 23.71 13.64 6.60
C GLU A 39 22.42 13.61 5.78
N THR A 40 21.73 12.46 5.71
CA THR A 40 20.55 12.22 4.89
C THR A 40 19.37 11.74 5.73
N ILE A 41 18.21 11.75 5.11
CA ILE A 41 17.01 10.99 5.55
C ILE A 41 16.65 10.09 4.38
N ASP A 42 17.00 8.81 4.49
CA ASP A 42 16.96 7.86 3.38
C ASP A 42 15.53 7.36 3.09
N PRO A 43 14.88 7.82 2.03
CA PRO A 43 13.52 7.41 1.73
C PRO A 43 13.40 5.96 1.25
N ILE A 44 14.47 5.36 0.76
CA ILE A 44 14.46 3.95 0.31
C ILE A 44 14.25 3.03 1.50
N VAL A 45 15.02 3.22 2.58
CA VAL A 45 14.90 2.39 3.79
C VAL A 45 13.53 2.56 4.44
N ILE A 46 13.03 3.80 4.50
CA ILE A 46 11.72 4.10 5.07
C ILE A 46 10.60 3.50 4.23
N MET A 47 10.70 3.53 2.90
CA MET A 47 9.74 2.88 2.00
C MET A 47 9.76 1.36 2.19
N ALA A 48 10.92 0.75 2.35
CA ALA A 48 11.04 -0.68 2.62
C ALA A 48 10.35 -1.05 3.95
N GLU A 49 10.56 -0.25 5.00
CA GLU A 49 9.88 -0.42 6.29
C GLU A 49 8.36 -0.27 6.16
N PHE A 50 7.88 0.72 5.41
CA PHE A 50 6.46 0.90 5.14
C PHE A 50 5.86 -0.32 4.45
N ILE A 51 6.46 -0.82 3.38
CA ILE A 51 5.97 -1.97 2.62
C ILE A 51 5.89 -3.21 3.52
N LEU A 52 6.92 -3.49 4.30
CA LEU A 52 6.95 -4.64 5.22
C LEU A 52 5.92 -4.48 6.34
N SER A 53 5.82 -3.31 6.94
CA SER A 53 4.87 -3.04 8.02
C SER A 53 3.42 -3.06 7.54
N ALA A 54 3.16 -2.62 6.32
CA ALA A 54 1.82 -2.64 5.72
C ALA A 54 1.25 -4.07 5.58
N GLN A 55 2.10 -5.09 5.47
CA GLN A 55 1.64 -6.49 5.45
C GLN A 55 0.88 -6.86 6.71
N LYS A 56 1.23 -6.28 7.86
CA LYS A 56 0.57 -6.54 9.14
C LYS A 56 -0.87 -6.02 9.19
N ILE A 57 -1.22 -5.05 8.36
CA ILE A 57 -2.59 -4.55 8.28
C ILE A 57 -3.54 -5.70 7.98
N ILE A 58 -3.22 -6.49 6.96
CA ILE A 58 -4.04 -7.65 6.58
C ILE A 58 -3.83 -8.81 7.57
N SER A 59 -2.59 -9.16 7.89
CA SER A 59 -2.29 -10.38 8.65
C SER A 59 -2.61 -10.28 10.13
N ARG A 60 -2.65 -9.07 10.73
CA ARG A 60 -2.76 -8.89 12.19
C ARG A 60 -3.91 -8.01 12.63
N THR A 61 -4.60 -7.30 11.74
CA THR A 61 -5.64 -6.34 12.12
C THR A 61 -7.00 -6.61 11.48
N ILE A 62 -7.10 -7.62 10.62
CA ILE A 62 -8.35 -8.03 9.96
C ILE A 62 -8.68 -9.45 10.40
N ASP A 63 -9.95 -9.69 10.70
CA ASP A 63 -10.47 -11.03 11.03
C ASP A 63 -10.10 -12.00 9.90
N PRO A 64 -9.48 -13.17 10.21
CA PRO A 64 -9.05 -14.14 9.20
C PRO A 64 -10.17 -14.68 8.30
N VAL A 65 -11.43 -14.64 8.73
CA VAL A 65 -12.58 -15.06 7.91
C VAL A 65 -13.00 -14.00 6.91
N LYS A 66 -12.49 -12.77 7.04
CA LYS A 66 -12.72 -11.68 6.09
C LYS A 66 -11.66 -11.71 4.99
N GLN A 67 -12.09 -11.45 3.78
CA GLN A 67 -11.20 -11.48 2.63
C GLN A 67 -10.68 -10.07 2.31
N ALA A 68 -9.37 -9.91 2.38
CA ALA A 68 -8.70 -8.68 2.00
C ALA A 68 -7.32 -8.99 1.41
N VAL A 69 -6.93 -8.23 0.40
CA VAL A 69 -5.61 -8.30 -0.24
C VAL A 69 -5.02 -6.91 -0.32
N LEU A 70 -3.77 -6.78 0.06
CA LEU A 70 -2.96 -5.58 -0.12
C LEU A 70 -1.69 -5.98 -0.87
N SER A 71 -1.48 -5.42 -2.06
CA SER A 71 -0.33 -5.74 -2.89
C SER A 71 0.36 -4.47 -3.37
N PHE A 72 1.68 -4.48 -3.33
CA PHE A 72 2.54 -3.45 -3.92
C PHE A 72 3.03 -3.97 -5.27
N GLY A 73 2.61 -3.34 -6.35
CA GLY A 73 2.97 -3.75 -7.71
C GLY A 73 4.12 -2.96 -8.32
N MET A 74 4.45 -1.80 -7.72
CA MET A 74 5.51 -0.92 -8.22
C MET A 74 6.24 -0.25 -7.06
N ILE A 75 7.57 -0.17 -7.18
CA ILE A 75 8.44 0.64 -6.33
C ILE A 75 9.50 1.30 -7.20
N GLN A 76 9.75 2.58 -6.99
CA GLN A 76 10.75 3.36 -7.74
C GLN A 76 11.49 4.30 -6.79
N ALA A 77 12.82 4.25 -6.81
CA ALA A 77 13.67 5.16 -6.07
C ALA A 77 15.10 5.12 -6.60
N GLY A 78 15.75 6.27 -6.62
CA GLY A 78 17.17 6.38 -6.95
C GLY A 78 17.51 6.26 -8.43
N THR A 79 18.75 6.62 -8.76
CA THR A 79 19.28 6.59 -10.14
C THR A 79 20.67 5.97 -10.23
N THR A 80 21.37 5.84 -9.10
CA THR A 80 22.74 5.28 -9.05
C THR A 80 23.01 4.69 -7.66
N ASP A 81 24.03 3.86 -7.55
CA ASP A 81 24.38 3.09 -6.36
C ASP A 81 24.97 3.92 -5.20
N SER A 82 25.60 5.05 -5.52
CA SER A 82 26.36 5.86 -4.54
C SER A 82 25.64 7.11 -4.06
N VAL A 83 24.42 7.35 -4.50
CA VAL A 83 23.62 8.53 -4.15
C VAL A 83 22.27 8.12 -3.56
N ILE A 84 22.01 8.55 -2.32
CA ILE A 84 20.71 8.41 -1.69
C ILE A 84 19.75 9.42 -2.32
N PRO A 85 18.57 9.02 -2.84
CA PRO A 85 17.63 9.92 -3.49
C PRO A 85 16.87 10.78 -2.49
N ASP A 86 16.22 11.83 -2.97
CA ASP A 86 15.36 12.70 -2.15
C ASP A 86 14.00 12.07 -1.85
N GLN A 87 13.54 11.15 -2.69
CA GLN A 87 12.22 10.53 -2.54
C GLN A 87 12.18 9.09 -3.02
N ALA A 88 11.20 8.34 -2.52
CA ALA A 88 10.83 7.01 -2.96
C ALA A 88 9.33 6.98 -3.27
N PHE A 89 8.93 6.18 -4.23
CA PHE A 89 7.56 6.06 -4.70
C PHE A 89 7.13 4.61 -4.77
N CYS A 90 5.89 4.32 -4.38
CA CYS A 90 5.29 3.01 -4.63
C CYS A 90 3.83 3.14 -5.07
N LYS A 91 3.34 2.12 -5.75
CA LYS A 91 1.93 1.94 -6.11
C LYS A 91 1.48 0.53 -5.79
N GLY A 92 0.20 0.42 -5.48
CA GLY A 92 -0.39 -0.88 -5.21
C GLY A 92 -1.90 -0.89 -5.33
N THR A 93 -2.48 -2.01 -4.94
CA THR A 93 -3.91 -2.25 -4.98
C THR A 93 -4.40 -2.88 -3.69
N VAL A 94 -5.62 -2.54 -3.31
CA VAL A 94 -6.35 -3.17 -2.22
C VAL A 94 -7.62 -3.78 -2.77
N ARG A 95 -7.90 -5.02 -2.40
CA ARG A 95 -9.11 -5.74 -2.77
C ARG A 95 -9.83 -6.19 -1.51
N THR A 96 -11.09 -5.80 -1.37
CA THR A 96 -11.93 -6.17 -0.24
C THR A 96 -13.36 -6.42 -0.71
N PHE A 97 -14.13 -7.15 0.10
CA PHE A 97 -15.56 -7.37 -0.15
C PHE A 97 -16.45 -6.59 0.83
N ASP A 98 -15.86 -5.79 1.69
CA ASP A 98 -16.51 -5.13 2.81
C ASP A 98 -16.02 -3.69 2.89
N SER A 99 -16.96 -2.73 2.90
CA SER A 99 -16.62 -1.30 2.96
C SER A 99 -15.96 -0.89 4.28
N ASP A 100 -16.29 -1.55 5.38
CA ASP A 100 -15.65 -1.27 6.68
C ASP A 100 -14.18 -1.70 6.65
N ILE A 101 -13.88 -2.84 6.01
CA ILE A 101 -12.50 -3.30 5.82
C ILE A 101 -11.75 -2.37 4.86
N GLN A 102 -12.39 -1.92 3.78
CA GLN A 102 -11.82 -0.94 2.86
C GLN A 102 -11.37 0.33 3.62
N ASN A 103 -12.26 0.88 4.43
CA ASN A 103 -11.96 2.06 5.25
C ASN A 103 -10.87 1.78 6.29
N HIS A 104 -10.89 0.60 6.90
CA HIS A 104 -9.88 0.18 7.88
C HIS A 104 -8.48 0.11 7.27
N VAL A 105 -8.35 -0.49 6.09
CA VAL A 105 -7.05 -0.59 5.40
C VAL A 105 -6.52 0.80 5.05
N MET A 106 -7.36 1.66 4.48
CA MET A 106 -6.99 3.04 4.14
C MET A 106 -6.52 3.82 5.36
N ASP A 107 -7.28 3.76 6.47
CA ASP A 107 -6.94 4.44 7.71
C ASP A 107 -5.64 3.92 8.32
N LYS A 108 -5.43 2.61 8.34
CA LYS A 108 -4.21 2.00 8.87
C LYS A 108 -2.98 2.33 8.02
N MET A 109 -3.11 2.41 6.72
CA MET A 109 -2.01 2.85 5.84
C MET A 109 -1.58 4.28 6.17
N ASP A 110 -2.54 5.19 6.32
CA ASP A 110 -2.25 6.59 6.67
C ASP A 110 -1.61 6.71 8.06
N LYS A 111 -2.14 6.01 9.06
CA LYS A 111 -1.56 5.99 10.41
C LYS A 111 -0.14 5.44 10.44
N LEU A 112 0.13 4.40 9.66
CA LEU A 112 1.48 3.84 9.55
C LEU A 112 2.44 4.88 8.96
N LEU A 113 2.03 5.59 7.91
CA LEU A 113 2.83 6.66 7.30
C LEU A 113 3.02 7.84 8.25
N GLN A 114 2.00 8.22 9.01
CA GLN A 114 2.12 9.24 10.06
C GLN A 114 3.17 8.85 11.11
N GLY A 115 3.15 7.60 11.56
CA GLY A 115 4.14 7.09 12.52
C GLY A 115 5.56 7.11 11.96
N LEU A 116 5.76 6.72 10.72
CA LEU A 116 7.05 6.79 10.03
C LEU A 116 7.52 8.24 9.83
N ALA A 117 6.60 9.15 9.54
CA ALA A 117 6.91 10.58 9.40
C ALA A 117 7.41 11.18 10.71
N ILE A 118 6.78 10.84 11.82
CA ILE A 118 7.21 11.30 13.17
C ILE A 118 8.57 10.69 13.54
N ALA A 119 8.75 9.39 13.29
CA ALA A 119 9.98 8.68 13.67
C ALA A 119 11.20 9.11 12.86
N ASN A 120 11.02 9.54 11.61
CA ASN A 120 12.11 9.77 10.66
C ASN A 120 12.21 11.21 10.14
N ASP A 121 11.36 12.12 10.61
CA ASP A 121 11.32 13.53 10.14
C ASP A 121 11.11 13.64 8.61
N ILE A 122 10.28 12.79 8.05
CA ILE A 122 9.93 12.81 6.62
C ILE A 122 8.57 13.47 6.40
N ASN A 123 8.32 13.83 5.15
CA ASN A 123 6.99 14.10 4.63
C ASN A 123 6.56 12.96 3.70
N TYR A 124 5.26 12.79 3.55
CA TYR A 124 4.70 11.80 2.63
C TYR A 124 3.44 12.33 1.95
N ASP A 125 3.15 11.79 0.79
CA ASP A 125 1.87 11.93 0.12
C ASP A 125 1.26 10.54 -0.05
N LEU A 126 0.06 10.35 0.44
CA LEU A 126 -0.77 9.16 0.20
C LEU A 126 -1.93 9.57 -0.70
N ASN A 127 -2.00 8.98 -1.89
CA ASN A 127 -3.15 9.09 -2.78
C ASN A 127 -3.87 7.74 -2.80
N TYR A 128 -5.06 7.70 -2.21
CA TYR A 128 -5.89 6.49 -2.13
C TYR A 128 -7.18 6.71 -2.90
N ILE A 129 -7.39 5.90 -3.93
CA ILE A 129 -8.58 5.97 -4.80
C ILE A 129 -9.44 4.74 -4.49
N LYS A 130 -10.58 4.98 -3.85
CA LYS A 130 -11.55 3.92 -3.60
C LYS A 130 -12.19 3.50 -4.92
N GLY A 131 -12.20 2.22 -5.18
CA GLY A 131 -12.95 1.63 -6.25
C GLY A 131 -14.45 1.51 -5.92
N TYR A 132 -15.15 0.80 -6.78
CA TYR A 132 -16.58 0.53 -6.57
C TYR A 132 -16.80 -0.24 -5.28
N LEU A 133 -17.95 0.00 -4.64
CA LEU A 133 -18.38 -0.83 -3.53
C LEU A 133 -18.48 -2.30 -3.96
N PRO A 134 -18.21 -3.24 -3.04
CA PRO A 134 -18.39 -4.65 -3.32
C PRO A 134 -19.80 -4.94 -3.83
N VAL A 135 -19.90 -5.73 -4.89
CA VAL A 135 -21.17 -6.14 -5.46
C VAL A 135 -21.71 -7.33 -4.66
N HIS A 136 -22.91 -7.19 -4.20
CA HIS A 136 -23.64 -8.20 -3.43
C HIS A 136 -24.66 -8.95 -4.29
#